data_0bf20ded64ad2e47e60e24e0da7de13e
#
_entry.id   0bf20ded64ad2e47e60e24e0da7de13e
#
_cell.length_a   1.000
_cell.length_b   1.000
_cell.length_c   1.000
_cell.angle_alpha   90.00
_cell.angle_beta   90.00
_cell.angle_gamma   90.00
#
_symmetry.space_group_name_H-M   'P 1'
#
loop_
_entity.id
_entity.type
_entity.pdbx_description
1 polymer ?
#
loop_
_entity_poly.entity_id
_entity_poly.type
_entity_poly.pdbx_seq_one_letter_code
_entity_poly.pdbx_strand_id
1 'polypeptide(L)'
;MKTLPRIAIAFATAGLAGLLFVEMHGSAIATTNNAQGAVLQPTIGQSISSTVAPPLVNLPDFSRLVEQAGPAVVNIEATLGPSGAARAAREDGNDFGGGGDDQGQMPGQDQLPEIFKRFFGQPGQPGAPGMPMPQQPRGGGGTSFGSGFIISPDGYVLTNHHVIDGASEVIVHLTDRRELKAKVIGSDANSDIAVLKVDATGLPVLRLSDSRNLKPGQWVLAIGSPFGFDHSVTAGIVSGLGRPSMDSTQRYVPFIQTDVAINRGNSGGPLLNTSGEVVGINSQIFSNSGGYMGVSFAIPIEVAMNAVRQIQKTGHVSRGQLGVQVGDVQREQMAELGLTRAGGAFVGSVQNGSAAEKAGIQAGDVIVAFNGKEIASSSELPPLVGAMPPG
;
A
#
# COMPACT_ATOMS: atom_id res chain seq x y z
N MET A 1 52.38 -3.33 -31.14
CA MET A 1 51.74 -2.55 -32.22
C MET A 1 50.76 -3.47 -32.93
N LYS A 2 49.46 -3.38 -32.64
CA LYS A 2 48.38 -3.90 -33.48
C LYS A 2 47.19 -2.96 -33.34
N THR A 3 46.83 -2.41 -34.47
CA THR A 3 45.89 -1.29 -34.70
C THR A 3 44.43 -1.74 -34.53
N LEU A 4 43.66 -0.92 -33.79
CA LEU A 4 42.24 -0.99 -33.70
C LEU A 4 41.55 -0.47 -35.00
N PRO A 5 40.46 -1.07 -35.46
CA PRO A 5 39.66 -0.49 -36.54
C PRO A 5 38.70 0.57 -36.00
N ARG A 6 38.75 1.74 -36.61
CA ARG A 6 37.82 2.86 -36.43
C ARG A 6 36.54 2.53 -37.20
N ILE A 7 35.41 2.51 -36.52
CA ILE A 7 34.09 2.50 -37.17
C ILE A 7 33.65 3.98 -37.28
N ALA A 8 33.52 4.47 -38.50
CA ALA A 8 32.92 5.77 -38.80
C ALA A 8 31.41 5.59 -39.01
N ILE A 9 30.62 6.34 -38.27
CA ILE A 9 29.16 6.46 -38.50
C ILE A 9 28.94 7.80 -39.22
N ALA A 10 28.48 7.72 -40.47
CA ALA A 10 28.08 8.86 -41.27
C ALA A 10 26.66 9.28 -40.90
N PHE A 11 26.47 10.53 -40.48
CA PHE A 11 25.15 11.17 -40.39
C PHE A 11 24.79 11.80 -41.72
N ALA A 12 23.72 11.36 -42.33
CA ALA A 12 23.09 12.03 -43.47
C ALA A 12 22.05 13.03 -42.95
N THR A 13 22.34 14.32 -43.09
CA THR A 13 21.39 15.41 -42.89
C THR A 13 20.61 15.65 -44.18
N ALA A 14 19.32 15.42 -44.17
CA ALA A 14 18.42 15.94 -45.22
C ALA A 14 17.62 17.09 -44.61
N GLY A 15 17.94 18.31 -45.07
CA GLY A 15 17.19 19.50 -44.75
C GLY A 15 15.99 19.65 -45.69
N LEU A 16 14.88 20.10 -45.16
CA LEU A 16 13.82 20.78 -45.92
C LEU A 16 13.30 21.95 -45.10
N ALA A 17 13.73 23.15 -45.49
CA ALA A 17 13.17 24.40 -45.05
C ALA A 17 11.93 24.73 -45.90
N GLY A 18 10.80 24.89 -45.24
CA GLY A 18 9.59 25.44 -45.85
C GLY A 18 9.22 26.73 -45.14
N LEU A 19 9.59 27.86 -45.71
CA LEU A 19 9.14 29.19 -45.34
C LEU A 19 7.77 29.47 -45.95
N LEU A 20 6.77 29.70 -45.14
CA LEU A 20 5.49 30.28 -45.54
C LEU A 20 5.48 31.75 -45.09
N PHE A 21 5.62 32.66 -46.09
CA PHE A 21 5.34 34.09 -45.93
C PHE A 21 3.82 34.31 -46.03
N VAL A 22 3.24 34.97 -45.07
CA VAL A 22 1.91 35.56 -45.16
C VAL A 22 2.08 37.07 -45.27
N GLU A 23 1.82 37.63 -46.45
CA GLU A 23 1.75 39.05 -46.71
C GLU A 23 0.48 39.63 -46.06
N MET A 24 0.67 40.57 -45.14
CA MET A 24 -0.36 41.49 -44.72
C MET A 24 -0.43 42.69 -45.62
N HIS A 25 -1.49 42.84 -46.42
CA HIS A 25 -1.80 44.11 -47.11
C HIS A 25 -2.73 44.91 -46.20
N GLY A 26 -2.22 46.04 -45.74
CA GLY A 26 -3.01 47.05 -45.10
C GLY A 26 -3.68 47.98 -46.14
N SER A 27 -4.90 48.32 -45.91
CA SER A 27 -5.51 49.52 -46.53
C SER A 27 -6.34 50.25 -45.49
N ALA A 28 -5.81 51.40 -45.10
CA ALA A 28 -6.52 52.36 -44.29
C ALA A 28 -7.44 53.23 -45.19
N ILE A 29 -8.69 53.31 -44.83
CA ILE A 29 -9.56 54.44 -45.23
C ILE A 29 -10.27 54.96 -43.99
N ALA A 30 -9.93 56.17 -43.63
CA ALA A 30 -10.63 56.94 -42.63
C ALA A 30 -11.83 57.65 -43.28
N THR A 31 -13.00 57.50 -42.65
CA THR A 31 -14.06 58.50 -42.81
C THR A 31 -14.76 58.70 -41.47
N THR A 32 -14.70 59.96 -41.06
CA THR A 32 -15.46 60.52 -39.95
C THR A 32 -16.96 60.60 -40.30
N ASN A 33 -17.87 60.26 -39.40
CA ASN A 33 -18.89 61.15 -38.92
C ASN A 33 -19.95 60.54 -37.99
N ASN A 34 -20.28 61.34 -37.01
CA ASN A 34 -21.54 61.55 -36.28
C ASN A 34 -21.99 60.55 -35.22
N ALA A 35 -21.94 61.10 -34.03
CA ALA A 35 -22.64 60.66 -32.85
C ALA A 35 -24.16 60.68 -32.96
N GLN A 36 -24.80 59.56 -32.73
CA GLN A 36 -26.14 59.50 -32.15
C GLN A 36 -26.24 58.26 -31.30
N GLY A 37 -26.69 58.47 -30.05
CA GLY A 37 -26.74 57.43 -29.01
C GLY A 37 -27.67 56.25 -29.41
N ALA A 38 -27.08 55.08 -29.50
CA ALA A 38 -27.83 53.85 -29.60
C ALA A 38 -27.71 53.12 -28.25
N VAL A 39 -28.83 53.00 -27.57
CA VAL A 39 -29.04 52.19 -26.39
C VAL A 39 -28.68 50.77 -26.77
N LEU A 40 -27.59 50.23 -26.15
CA LEU A 40 -27.23 48.84 -26.28
C LEU A 40 -28.27 47.97 -25.55
N GLN A 41 -29.19 47.39 -26.30
CA GLN A 41 -30.00 46.27 -25.81
C GLN A 41 -29.10 45.02 -25.77
N PRO A 42 -29.07 44.29 -24.66
CA PRO A 42 -28.34 43.02 -24.60
C PRO A 42 -29.07 42.02 -25.48
N THR A 43 -28.42 41.60 -26.58
CA THR A 43 -28.89 40.51 -27.42
C THR A 43 -28.67 39.21 -26.65
N ILE A 44 -29.69 38.75 -25.95
CA ILE A 44 -29.74 37.43 -25.35
C ILE A 44 -29.93 36.42 -26.47
N GLY A 45 -28.97 35.50 -26.60
CA GLY A 45 -29.22 34.16 -27.12
C GLY A 45 -28.99 33.93 -28.58
N GLN A 46 -27.76 33.74 -29.00
CA GLN A 46 -27.48 32.67 -29.94
C GLN A 46 -26.95 31.50 -29.16
N SER A 47 -27.80 30.50 -28.93
CA SER A 47 -27.39 29.18 -28.48
C SER A 47 -26.44 28.60 -29.52
N ILE A 48 -25.15 28.56 -29.17
CA ILE A 48 -24.18 27.78 -29.91
C ILE A 48 -24.57 26.33 -29.65
N SER A 49 -25.33 25.72 -30.54
CA SER A 49 -25.51 24.28 -30.56
C SER A 49 -24.17 23.65 -30.91
N SER A 50 -23.36 23.39 -29.86
CA SER A 50 -22.20 22.52 -29.96
C SER A 50 -22.70 21.09 -30.10
N THR A 51 -22.87 20.63 -31.30
CA THR A 51 -23.26 19.26 -31.69
C THR A 51 -22.07 18.27 -31.60
N VAL A 52 -21.05 18.56 -30.83
CA VAL A 52 -20.05 17.56 -30.45
C VAL A 52 -20.41 17.08 -29.07
N ALA A 53 -21.23 16.03 -28.99
CA ALA A 53 -21.31 15.28 -27.74
C ALA A 53 -19.87 14.85 -27.38
N PRO A 54 -19.35 15.21 -26.20
CA PRO A 54 -18.06 14.69 -25.79
C PRO A 54 -18.14 13.16 -25.86
N PRO A 55 -17.06 12.47 -26.29
CA PRO A 55 -17.05 11.01 -26.24
C PRO A 55 -17.42 10.62 -24.82
N LEU A 56 -18.45 9.79 -24.66
CA LEU A 56 -18.81 9.20 -23.38
C LEU A 56 -17.64 8.29 -22.99
N VAL A 57 -16.66 8.85 -22.34
CA VAL A 57 -15.66 8.05 -21.63
C VAL A 57 -16.47 7.43 -20.49
N ASN A 58 -16.76 6.14 -20.59
CA ASN A 58 -17.33 5.38 -19.48
C ASN A 58 -16.28 5.34 -18.35
N LEU A 59 -16.32 6.36 -17.51
CA LEU A 59 -15.56 6.31 -16.25
C LEU A 59 -16.10 5.15 -15.44
N PRO A 60 -15.23 4.38 -14.77
CA PRO A 60 -15.68 3.26 -13.95
C PRO A 60 -16.57 3.78 -12.81
N ASP A 61 -17.80 3.27 -12.73
CA ASP A 61 -18.71 3.46 -11.61
C ASP A 61 -18.65 2.20 -10.74
N PHE A 62 -18.15 2.36 -9.52
CA PHE A 62 -17.95 1.27 -8.58
C PHE A 62 -19.08 1.13 -7.56
N SER A 63 -20.14 1.93 -7.64
CA SER A 63 -21.21 1.95 -6.64
C SER A 63 -21.84 0.58 -6.41
N ARG A 64 -22.19 -0.14 -7.49
CA ARG A 64 -22.75 -1.51 -7.39
C ARG A 64 -21.78 -2.50 -6.77
N LEU A 65 -20.47 -2.37 -7.04
CA LEU A 65 -19.46 -3.23 -6.46
C LEU A 65 -19.40 -3.00 -4.94
N VAL A 66 -19.44 -1.73 -4.53
CA VAL A 66 -19.43 -1.35 -3.10
C VAL A 66 -20.68 -1.83 -2.39
N GLU A 67 -21.86 -1.71 -2.99
CA GLU A 67 -23.11 -2.25 -2.46
C GLU A 67 -23.06 -3.77 -2.22
N GLN A 68 -22.39 -4.51 -3.10
CA GLN A 68 -22.27 -5.96 -3.01
C GLN A 68 -21.18 -6.40 -2.03
N ALA A 69 -20.02 -5.73 -2.03
CA ALA A 69 -18.87 -6.11 -1.23
C ALA A 69 -18.91 -5.54 0.20
N GLY A 70 -19.48 -4.33 0.35
CA GLY A 70 -19.52 -3.60 1.61
C GLY A 70 -20.04 -4.43 2.80
N PRO A 71 -21.17 -5.12 2.69
CA PRO A 71 -21.71 -5.89 3.83
C PRO A 71 -20.74 -6.92 4.42
N ALA A 72 -19.75 -7.38 3.66
CA ALA A 72 -18.74 -8.32 4.13
C ALA A 72 -17.47 -7.65 4.68
N VAL A 73 -17.35 -6.32 4.59
CA VAL A 73 -16.26 -5.57 5.20
C VAL A 73 -16.68 -5.12 6.60
N VAL A 74 -15.79 -5.27 7.55
CA VAL A 74 -16.07 -5.05 8.98
C VAL A 74 -15.07 -4.08 9.59
N ASN A 75 -15.47 -3.37 10.64
CA ASN A 75 -14.55 -2.65 11.50
C ASN A 75 -14.02 -3.58 12.60
N ILE A 76 -12.75 -3.43 12.93
CA ILE A 76 -12.07 -4.16 14.00
C ILE A 76 -11.70 -3.16 15.08
N GLU A 77 -12.19 -3.40 16.29
CA GLU A 77 -11.79 -2.69 17.49
C GLU A 77 -11.01 -3.65 18.40
N ALA A 78 -9.78 -3.29 18.73
CA ALA A 78 -8.90 -4.11 19.55
C ALA A 78 -8.50 -3.33 20.81
N THR A 79 -8.94 -3.80 21.99
CA THR A 79 -8.55 -3.25 23.27
C THR A 79 -7.19 -3.81 23.66
N LEU A 80 -6.18 -2.94 23.75
CA LEU A 80 -4.82 -3.32 24.07
C LEU A 80 -4.68 -3.57 25.58
N GLY A 81 -4.00 -4.66 25.96
CA GLY A 81 -3.58 -4.87 27.33
C GLY A 81 -2.45 -3.91 27.74
N PRO A 82 -2.07 -3.84 29.02
CA PRO A 82 -1.04 -2.92 29.53
C PRO A 82 0.32 -3.05 28.78
N SER A 83 0.71 -4.25 28.39
CA SER A 83 1.92 -4.53 27.62
C SER A 83 1.79 -4.13 26.16
N GLY A 84 0.61 -4.32 25.56
CA GLY A 84 0.31 -3.91 24.18
C GLY A 84 0.25 -2.40 24.04
N ALA A 85 -0.36 -1.70 24.96
CA ALA A 85 -0.41 -0.25 25.00
C ALA A 85 0.99 0.39 25.10
N ALA A 86 1.89 -0.22 25.89
CA ALA A 86 3.28 0.24 26.01
C ALA A 86 4.10 0.01 24.72
N ARG A 87 3.78 -1.03 23.94
CA ARG A 87 4.42 -1.34 22.66
C ARG A 87 3.92 -0.43 21.56
N ALA A 88 2.61 -0.26 21.42
CA ALA A 88 2.00 0.67 20.45
C ALA A 88 2.53 2.11 20.64
N ALA A 89 2.68 2.57 21.87
CA ALA A 89 3.25 3.88 22.19
C ALA A 89 4.73 4.03 21.79
N ARG A 90 5.47 2.92 21.68
CA ARG A 90 6.88 2.93 21.23
C ARG A 90 6.97 2.89 19.69
N GLU A 91 6.09 2.18 19.03
CA GLU A 91 6.04 2.09 17.57
C GLU A 91 5.60 3.43 16.96
N ASP A 92 4.60 4.10 17.52
CA ASP A 92 4.20 5.46 17.12
C ASP A 92 5.29 6.52 17.39
N GLY A 93 6.23 6.28 18.34
CA GLY A 93 7.32 7.20 18.70
C GLY A 93 8.66 6.92 18.00
N ASN A 94 8.85 5.77 17.38
CA ASN A 94 10.16 5.31 16.92
C ASN A 94 10.35 5.37 15.39
N ASP A 95 9.34 5.81 14.63
CA ASP A 95 9.47 6.02 13.17
C ASP A 95 10.21 7.33 12.81
N PHE A 96 10.75 8.04 13.85
CA PHE A 96 11.54 9.26 13.73
C PHE A 96 12.79 9.23 14.59
N GLY A 97 13.72 8.31 14.37
CA GLY A 97 14.90 8.30 15.22
C GLY A 97 16.14 7.66 14.66
N GLY A 98 16.67 8.15 13.58
CA GLY A 98 18.09 7.98 13.19
C GLY A 98 18.89 9.23 13.48
N GLY A 99 19.54 9.31 14.64
CA GLY A 99 20.79 10.03 14.93
C GLY A 99 20.86 11.53 14.66
N GLY A 100 21.00 12.31 15.73
CA GLY A 100 21.55 13.66 15.65
C GLY A 100 20.97 14.60 16.71
N ASP A 101 21.75 14.82 17.78
CA ASP A 101 21.56 15.95 18.70
C ASP A 101 21.63 17.27 17.92
N ASP A 102 20.46 17.85 17.61
CA ASP A 102 20.40 19.26 17.27
C ASP A 102 19.07 19.85 17.76
N GLN A 103 19.16 20.73 18.75
CA GLN A 103 18.05 21.52 19.29
C GLN A 103 17.65 22.58 18.27
N GLY A 104 16.81 22.19 17.29
CA GLY A 104 16.20 23.08 16.29
C GLY A 104 14.69 23.13 16.47
N GLN A 105 14.21 24.23 16.99
CA GLN A 105 12.81 24.59 17.10
C GLN A 105 12.14 24.56 15.70
N MET A 106 11.18 23.63 15.48
CA MET A 106 10.39 23.58 14.24
C MET A 106 9.27 24.62 14.28
N PRO A 107 9.14 25.48 13.27
CA PRO A 107 7.99 26.38 13.10
C PRO A 107 6.83 25.59 12.46
N GLY A 108 5.65 25.53 13.08
CA GLY A 108 4.42 25.08 12.41
C GLY A 108 3.43 24.22 13.20
N GLN A 109 3.61 24.03 14.51
CA GLN A 109 2.70 23.19 15.31
C GLN A 109 1.34 23.82 15.66
N ASP A 110 1.11 25.10 15.36
CA ASP A 110 -0.09 25.81 15.80
C ASP A 110 -1.28 25.72 14.82
N GLN A 111 -1.16 25.00 13.71
CA GLN A 111 -2.22 24.96 12.66
C GLN A 111 -3.00 23.64 12.57
N LEU A 112 -2.80 22.70 13.48
CA LEU A 112 -3.64 21.50 13.49
C LEU A 112 -4.99 21.79 14.17
N PRO A 113 -6.13 21.40 13.54
CA PRO A 113 -7.45 21.57 14.14
C PRO A 113 -7.51 20.92 15.53
N GLU A 114 -8.14 21.59 16.50
CA GLU A 114 -8.28 21.14 17.89
C GLU A 114 -8.87 19.73 18.02
N ILE A 115 -9.70 19.32 17.06
CA ILE A 115 -10.28 17.98 16.99
C ILE A 115 -9.20 16.91 16.74
N PHE A 116 -8.17 17.27 15.98
CA PHE A 116 -7.04 16.36 15.69
C PHE A 116 -6.16 16.16 16.93
N LYS A 117 -5.90 17.23 17.69
CA LYS A 117 -5.14 17.18 18.94
C LYS A 117 -5.87 16.35 20.01
N ARG A 118 -7.21 16.37 20.01
CA ARG A 118 -8.04 15.63 20.95
C ARG A 118 -8.15 14.14 20.64
N PHE A 119 -8.01 13.75 19.36
CA PHE A 119 -8.11 12.36 18.90
C PHE A 119 -6.77 11.63 18.86
N PHE A 120 -5.67 12.36 18.66
CA PHE A 120 -4.31 11.80 18.49
C PHE A 120 -3.37 12.15 19.66
N GLY A 121 -3.92 12.53 20.82
CA GLY A 121 -3.27 12.72 22.10
C GLY A 121 -1.78 12.97 22.06
N GLN A 122 -1.34 14.22 22.29
CA GLN A 122 0.06 14.53 22.51
C GLN A 122 0.52 13.92 23.84
N PRO A 123 1.47 12.95 23.89
CA PRO A 123 2.06 12.49 25.14
C PRO A 123 3.06 13.53 25.64
N GLY A 124 2.76 14.15 26.78
CA GLY A 124 3.77 14.69 27.67
C GLY A 124 4.30 16.09 27.38
N GLN A 125 3.51 17.13 27.69
CA GLN A 125 4.11 18.37 28.21
C GLN A 125 3.89 18.43 29.73
N PRO A 126 4.94 18.72 30.54
CA PRO A 126 4.75 18.98 31.96
C PRO A 126 3.96 20.26 32.13
N GLY A 127 2.86 20.15 32.87
CA GLY A 127 1.84 21.18 33.02
C GLY A 127 2.33 22.48 33.58
N ALA A 128 1.71 23.56 33.13
CA ALA A 128 1.71 24.83 33.85
C ALA A 128 1.01 24.64 35.22
N PRO A 129 1.53 25.24 36.31
CA PRO A 129 0.94 25.07 37.64
C PRO A 129 -0.36 25.85 37.74
N GLY A 130 -1.47 25.17 38.01
CA GLY A 130 -2.66 25.85 38.50
C GLY A 130 -4.04 25.40 38.06
N MET A 131 -4.23 24.34 37.24
CA MET A 131 -5.57 23.83 37.00
C MET A 131 -5.67 22.34 37.34
N PRO A 132 -6.71 21.92 38.14
CA PRO A 132 -6.97 20.51 38.38
C PRO A 132 -7.43 19.87 37.06
N MET A 133 -6.56 19.11 36.40
CA MET A 133 -6.98 18.22 35.34
C MET A 133 -7.88 17.13 35.92
N PRO A 134 -9.00 16.77 35.24
CA PRO A 134 -9.70 15.54 35.57
C PRO A 134 -8.69 14.40 35.46
N GLN A 135 -8.47 13.67 36.54
CA GLN A 135 -7.68 12.47 36.55
C GLN A 135 -8.35 11.48 35.57
N GLN A 136 -7.78 11.34 34.37
CA GLN A 136 -8.09 10.19 33.54
C GLN A 136 -7.75 8.95 34.34
N PRO A 137 -8.63 7.92 34.36
CA PRO A 137 -8.35 6.67 35.03
C PRO A 137 -7.00 6.14 34.53
N ARG A 138 -6.04 5.93 35.42
CA ARG A 138 -4.78 5.24 35.15
C ARG A 138 -5.05 3.73 34.96
N GLY A 139 -5.85 3.39 33.94
CA GLY A 139 -6.01 2.05 33.42
C GLY A 139 -5.39 2.07 32.03
N GLY A 140 -4.12 1.64 31.92
CA GLY A 140 -3.35 1.76 30.69
C GLY A 140 -3.78 0.75 29.61
N GLY A 141 -4.95 0.96 29.01
CA GLY A 141 -5.36 0.25 27.80
C GLY A 141 -5.55 1.26 26.66
N GLY A 142 -4.79 1.12 25.59
CA GLY A 142 -5.09 1.81 24.32
C GLY A 142 -6.13 1.01 23.54
N THR A 143 -6.77 1.65 22.55
CA THR A 143 -7.63 0.98 21.58
C THR A 143 -7.02 1.14 20.21
N SER A 144 -6.86 0.04 19.48
CA SER A 144 -6.47 0.01 18.07
C SER A 144 -7.71 -0.18 17.21
N PHE A 145 -7.77 0.51 16.08
CA PHE A 145 -8.85 0.40 15.10
C PHE A 145 -8.30 0.01 13.73
N GLY A 146 -9.02 -0.86 13.04
CA GLY A 146 -8.71 -1.28 11.69
C GLY A 146 -9.94 -1.81 10.98
N SER A 147 -9.71 -2.37 9.83
CA SER A 147 -10.72 -3.04 9.03
C SER A 147 -10.46 -4.53 8.94
N GLY A 148 -11.45 -5.27 8.52
CA GLY A 148 -11.34 -6.68 8.17
C GLY A 148 -12.38 -7.04 7.13
N PHE A 149 -12.39 -8.30 6.72
CA PHE A 149 -13.44 -8.82 5.86
C PHE A 149 -13.72 -10.29 6.12
N ILE A 150 -14.96 -10.68 5.89
CA ILE A 150 -15.47 -12.02 6.15
C ILE A 150 -15.12 -12.93 4.97
N ILE A 151 -14.49 -14.08 5.24
CA ILE A 151 -14.05 -15.06 4.24
C ILE A 151 -14.87 -16.37 4.27
N SER A 152 -15.75 -16.53 5.27
CA SER A 152 -16.60 -17.69 5.35
C SER A 152 -17.92 -17.37 6.06
N PRO A 153 -19.04 -18.02 5.67
CA PRO A 153 -20.36 -17.72 6.22
C PRO A 153 -20.53 -18.13 7.68
N ASP A 154 -19.61 -18.93 8.22
CA ASP A 154 -19.56 -19.36 9.62
C ASP A 154 -18.74 -18.41 10.51
N GLY A 155 -18.17 -17.30 9.95
CA GLY A 155 -17.61 -16.22 10.74
C GLY A 155 -16.08 -16.15 10.84
N TYR A 156 -15.34 -16.70 9.87
CA TYR A 156 -13.92 -16.38 9.75
C TYR A 156 -13.74 -14.99 9.14
N VAL A 157 -12.91 -14.17 9.80
CA VAL A 157 -12.58 -12.80 9.39
C VAL A 157 -11.08 -12.66 9.25
N LEU A 158 -10.64 -11.99 8.19
CA LEU A 158 -9.24 -11.60 7.98
C LEU A 158 -9.04 -10.14 8.33
N THR A 159 -7.87 -9.86 8.93
CA THR A 159 -7.36 -8.51 9.18
C THR A 159 -5.83 -8.55 9.23
N ASN A 160 -5.18 -7.43 9.52
CA ASN A 160 -3.74 -7.39 9.75
C ASN A 160 -3.38 -7.80 11.17
N HIS A 161 -2.15 -8.36 11.33
CA HIS A 161 -1.59 -8.67 12.63
C HIS A 161 -1.44 -7.40 13.49
N HIS A 162 -0.89 -6.31 12.92
CA HIS A 162 -0.65 -5.07 13.66
C HIS A 162 -1.94 -4.42 14.19
N VAL A 163 -3.11 -4.71 13.62
CA VAL A 163 -4.41 -4.21 14.12
C VAL A 163 -4.75 -4.83 15.47
N ILE A 164 -4.37 -6.10 15.69
CA ILE A 164 -4.74 -6.87 16.89
C ILE A 164 -3.55 -7.22 17.79
N ASP A 165 -2.34 -6.76 17.46
CA ASP A 165 -1.15 -7.10 18.24
C ASP A 165 -1.25 -6.53 19.67
N GLY A 166 -1.02 -7.38 20.66
CA GLY A 166 -1.14 -7.03 22.07
C GLY A 166 -2.58 -6.81 22.56
N ALA A 167 -3.60 -7.13 21.76
CA ALA A 167 -4.98 -7.02 22.16
C ALA A 167 -5.36 -8.04 23.24
N SER A 168 -6.05 -7.57 24.26
CA SER A 168 -6.70 -8.42 25.28
C SER A 168 -8.13 -8.80 24.88
N GLU A 169 -8.77 -8.00 24.02
CA GLU A 169 -10.11 -8.21 23.50
C GLU A 169 -10.20 -7.65 22.09
N VAL A 170 -10.91 -8.35 21.21
CA VAL A 170 -11.19 -7.92 19.84
C VAL A 170 -12.69 -7.98 19.59
N ILE A 171 -13.26 -6.87 19.10
CA ILE A 171 -14.67 -6.75 18.72
C ILE A 171 -14.74 -6.49 17.23
N VAL A 172 -15.62 -7.20 16.55
CA VAL A 172 -15.92 -7.04 15.13
C VAL A 172 -17.27 -6.34 15.01
N HIS A 173 -17.28 -5.15 14.41
CA HIS A 173 -18.50 -4.40 14.14
C HIS A 173 -18.92 -4.64 12.70
N LEU A 174 -20.14 -5.16 12.52
CA LEU A 174 -20.74 -5.41 11.21
C LEU A 174 -21.50 -4.16 10.73
N THR A 175 -21.76 -4.09 9.44
CA THR A 175 -22.55 -3.00 8.82
C THR A 175 -24.00 -2.94 9.28
N ASP A 176 -24.55 -4.05 9.71
CA ASP A 176 -25.89 -4.12 10.31
C ASP A 176 -25.92 -3.72 11.80
N ARG A 177 -24.81 -3.14 12.30
CA ARG A 177 -24.60 -2.66 13.68
C ARG A 177 -24.52 -3.77 14.74
N ARG A 178 -24.37 -5.03 14.35
CA ARG A 178 -24.03 -6.09 15.31
C ARG A 178 -22.57 -5.94 15.72
N GLU A 179 -22.33 -6.10 17.01
CA GLU A 179 -21.00 -6.15 17.62
C GLU A 179 -20.74 -7.59 18.06
N LEU A 180 -19.73 -8.20 17.53
CA LEU A 180 -19.42 -9.59 17.78
C LEU A 180 -18.04 -9.70 18.40
N LYS A 181 -17.95 -10.31 19.58
CA LYS A 181 -16.66 -10.63 20.20
C LYS A 181 -15.96 -11.68 19.34
N ALA A 182 -14.75 -11.37 18.92
CA ALA A 182 -13.94 -12.25 18.09
C ALA A 182 -12.93 -13.03 18.92
N LYS A 183 -12.76 -14.29 18.59
CA LYS A 183 -11.65 -15.11 19.05
C LYS A 183 -10.51 -15.01 18.05
N VAL A 184 -9.31 -14.65 18.49
CA VAL A 184 -8.09 -14.73 17.68
C VAL A 184 -7.72 -16.20 17.49
N ILE A 185 -7.80 -16.71 16.26
CA ILE A 185 -7.40 -18.08 15.93
C ILE A 185 -5.90 -18.19 15.84
N GLY A 186 -5.26 -17.15 15.33
CA GLY A 186 -3.82 -16.96 15.28
C GLY A 186 -3.45 -15.78 14.41
N SER A 187 -2.20 -15.39 14.47
CA SER A 187 -1.66 -14.31 13.64
C SER A 187 -0.20 -14.55 13.29
N ASP A 188 0.28 -13.84 12.30
CA ASP A 188 1.65 -13.93 11.82
C ASP A 188 2.20 -12.54 11.49
N ALA A 189 3.13 -12.07 12.31
CA ALA A 189 3.77 -10.77 12.16
C ALA A 189 4.57 -10.64 10.87
N ASN A 190 5.19 -11.74 10.40
CA ASN A 190 6.04 -11.69 9.20
C ASN A 190 5.26 -11.51 7.90
N SER A 191 3.99 -11.87 7.83
CA SER A 191 3.09 -11.58 6.72
C SER A 191 2.04 -10.54 7.06
N ASP A 192 2.02 -10.06 8.30
CA ASP A 192 1.05 -9.09 8.82
C ASP A 192 -0.41 -9.56 8.65
N ILE A 193 -0.68 -10.84 8.91
CA ILE A 193 -2.01 -11.45 8.78
C ILE A 193 -2.51 -11.95 10.13
N ALA A 194 -3.79 -11.69 10.41
CA ALA A 194 -4.51 -12.26 11.54
C ALA A 194 -5.82 -12.90 11.10
N VAL A 195 -6.15 -14.03 11.72
CA VAL A 195 -7.38 -14.79 11.51
C VAL A 195 -8.23 -14.72 12.77
N LEU A 196 -9.42 -14.17 12.63
CA LEU A 196 -10.40 -14.05 13.70
C LEU A 196 -11.57 -15.00 13.44
N LYS A 197 -12.28 -15.35 14.50
CA LYS A 197 -13.52 -16.15 14.45
C LYS A 197 -14.58 -15.48 15.31
N VAL A 198 -15.69 -15.13 14.70
CA VAL A 198 -16.89 -14.66 15.40
C VAL A 198 -17.94 -15.77 15.47
N ASP A 199 -18.75 -15.78 16.51
CA ASP A 199 -19.85 -16.75 16.69
C ASP A 199 -21.12 -16.21 16.02
N ALA A 200 -21.16 -16.37 14.69
CA ALA A 200 -22.29 -16.01 13.85
C ALA A 200 -22.32 -16.87 12.59
N THR A 201 -23.49 -17.03 12.00
CA THR A 201 -23.69 -17.79 10.77
C THR A 201 -24.50 -17.01 9.74
N GLY A 202 -24.41 -17.42 8.47
CA GLY A 202 -25.12 -16.77 7.38
C GLY A 202 -24.56 -15.38 7.06
N LEU A 203 -23.29 -15.13 7.40
CA LEU A 203 -22.63 -13.88 7.14
C LEU A 203 -22.32 -13.68 5.65
N PRO A 204 -22.36 -12.44 5.13
CA PRO A 204 -21.91 -12.12 3.79
C PRO A 204 -20.41 -12.41 3.66
N VAL A 205 -19.98 -12.89 2.48
CA VAL A 205 -18.59 -13.33 2.24
C VAL A 205 -18.06 -12.70 0.98
N LEU A 206 -16.79 -12.23 1.00
CA LEU A 206 -16.10 -11.80 -0.20
C LEU A 206 -15.51 -12.98 -0.97
N ARG A 207 -15.62 -12.90 -2.29
CA ARG A 207 -14.92 -13.82 -3.18
C ARG A 207 -13.45 -13.46 -3.24
N LEU A 208 -12.60 -14.48 -3.22
CA LEU A 208 -11.15 -14.33 -3.34
C LEU A 208 -10.73 -14.57 -4.79
N SER A 209 -9.81 -13.77 -5.30
CA SER A 209 -9.26 -13.87 -6.65
C SER A 209 -7.86 -14.48 -6.62
N ASP A 210 -7.16 -14.36 -7.74
CA ASP A 210 -5.75 -14.73 -7.89
C ASP A 210 -4.93 -13.48 -8.24
N SER A 211 -4.18 -12.94 -7.26
CA SER A 211 -3.40 -11.72 -7.45
C SER A 211 -2.23 -11.88 -8.43
N ARG A 212 -1.83 -13.12 -8.76
CA ARG A 212 -0.76 -13.40 -9.74
C ARG A 212 -1.15 -12.98 -11.16
N ASN A 213 -2.45 -12.80 -11.43
CA ASN A 213 -2.98 -12.34 -12.71
C ASN A 213 -3.07 -10.81 -12.82
N LEU A 214 -2.81 -10.08 -11.74
CA LEU A 214 -2.79 -8.62 -11.75
C LEU A 214 -1.73 -8.06 -12.68
N LYS A 215 -2.02 -6.89 -13.23
CA LYS A 215 -1.07 -6.14 -14.07
C LYS A 215 -1.07 -4.66 -13.65
N PRO A 216 0.08 -4.00 -13.67
CA PRO A 216 0.12 -2.55 -13.50
C PRO A 216 -0.83 -1.85 -14.47
N GLY A 217 -1.53 -0.82 -13.98
CA GLY A 217 -2.56 -0.08 -14.71
C GLY A 217 -3.99 -0.61 -14.52
N GLN A 218 -4.20 -1.77 -13.92
CA GLN A 218 -5.55 -2.26 -13.62
C GLN A 218 -6.16 -1.50 -12.44
N TRP A 219 -7.46 -1.18 -12.54
CA TRP A 219 -8.21 -0.57 -11.45
C TRP A 219 -8.36 -1.50 -10.25
N VAL A 220 -8.19 -0.93 -9.08
CA VAL A 220 -8.42 -1.58 -7.79
C VAL A 220 -9.10 -0.63 -6.81
N LEU A 221 -9.84 -1.19 -5.84
CA LEU A 221 -10.55 -0.45 -4.81
C LEU A 221 -10.15 -0.96 -3.44
N ALA A 222 -9.93 -0.07 -2.51
CA ALA A 222 -9.90 -0.40 -1.08
C ALA A 222 -11.23 -0.04 -0.45
N ILE A 223 -11.75 -0.96 0.36
CA ILE A 223 -12.88 -0.70 1.25
C ILE A 223 -12.39 -0.89 2.67
N GLY A 224 -12.65 0.10 3.52
CA GLY A 224 -12.36 0.04 4.93
C GLY A 224 -13.48 0.69 5.74
N SER A 225 -13.42 0.55 7.05
CA SER A 225 -14.33 1.19 8.00
C SER A 225 -13.51 2.01 9.00
N PRO A 226 -12.82 3.07 8.55
CA PRO A 226 -12.06 3.93 9.44
C PRO A 226 -12.98 4.64 10.43
N PHE A 227 -12.54 4.71 11.68
CA PHE A 227 -13.22 5.49 12.73
C PHE A 227 -14.66 5.04 13.04
N GLY A 228 -15.07 3.83 12.66
CA GLY A 228 -16.45 3.36 12.85
C GLY A 228 -17.49 4.00 11.92
N PHE A 229 -17.06 4.67 10.84
CA PHE A 229 -17.94 5.12 9.77
C PHE A 229 -18.38 3.94 8.89
N ASP A 230 -19.60 4.02 8.37
CA ASP A 230 -20.12 3.07 7.38
C ASP A 230 -19.27 3.17 6.10
N HIS A 231 -18.30 2.33 5.91
CA HIS A 231 -17.41 2.19 4.76
C HIS A 231 -16.78 3.48 4.17
N SER A 232 -15.47 3.51 4.12
CA SER A 232 -14.72 4.42 3.27
C SER A 232 -14.19 3.65 2.07
N VAL A 233 -14.47 4.17 0.88
CA VAL A 233 -14.04 3.58 -0.38
C VAL A 233 -13.05 4.50 -1.06
N THR A 234 -11.91 3.93 -1.46
CA THR A 234 -10.92 4.63 -2.26
C THR A 234 -10.58 3.79 -3.49
N ALA A 235 -10.33 4.42 -4.62
CA ALA A 235 -10.02 3.76 -5.88
C ALA A 235 -8.71 4.28 -6.45
N GLY A 236 -8.03 3.44 -7.18
CA GLY A 236 -6.78 3.72 -7.86
C GLY A 236 -6.38 2.57 -8.76
N ILE A 237 -5.12 2.47 -9.09
CA ILE A 237 -4.59 1.42 -9.96
C ILE A 237 -3.48 0.62 -9.28
N VAL A 238 -3.23 -0.56 -9.78
CA VAL A 238 -2.00 -1.30 -9.50
C VAL A 238 -0.84 -0.53 -10.09
N SER A 239 0.07 -0.02 -9.25
CA SER A 239 1.27 0.72 -9.68
C SER A 239 2.47 -0.19 -9.88
N GLY A 240 2.50 -1.34 -9.21
CA GLY A 240 3.59 -2.33 -9.32
C GLY A 240 3.26 -3.60 -8.54
N LEU A 241 4.04 -4.64 -8.81
CA LEU A 241 3.89 -5.95 -8.18
C LEU A 241 5.24 -6.44 -7.65
N GLY A 242 5.20 -7.33 -6.63
CA GLY A 242 6.40 -7.94 -6.08
C GLY A 242 7.31 -6.95 -5.35
N ARG A 243 6.77 -5.87 -4.81
CA ARG A 243 7.57 -4.88 -4.09
C ARG A 243 8.05 -5.43 -2.76
N PRO A 244 9.35 -5.32 -2.46
CA PRO A 244 9.86 -5.71 -1.14
C PRO A 244 9.29 -4.77 -0.08
N SER A 245 9.13 -5.28 1.13
CA SER A 245 8.83 -4.44 2.29
C SER A 245 10.00 -3.49 2.57
N MET A 246 9.68 -2.30 3.02
CA MET A 246 10.66 -1.38 3.62
C MET A 246 11.01 -1.81 5.04
N ASP A 247 10.13 -2.56 5.69
CA ASP A 247 10.36 -3.18 6.99
C ASP A 247 11.04 -4.56 6.83
N SER A 248 12.18 -4.74 7.47
CA SER A 248 12.94 -6.00 7.45
C SER A 248 12.17 -7.18 8.06
N THR A 249 11.15 -6.94 8.88
CA THR A 249 10.32 -8.00 9.48
C THR A 249 9.39 -8.65 8.46
N GLN A 250 8.90 -7.90 7.47
CA GLN A 250 7.94 -8.37 6.47
C GLN A 250 8.59 -8.80 5.14
N ARG A 251 9.84 -9.26 5.19
CA ARG A 251 10.63 -9.68 4.01
C ARG A 251 10.01 -10.79 3.17
N TYR A 252 8.99 -11.48 3.69
CA TYR A 252 8.32 -12.60 3.01
C TYR A 252 7.11 -12.17 2.19
N VAL A 253 6.77 -10.88 2.17
CA VAL A 253 5.62 -10.36 1.45
C VAL A 253 6.05 -9.64 0.17
N PRO A 254 5.68 -10.15 -1.03
CA PRO A 254 5.88 -9.47 -2.31
C PRO A 254 4.71 -8.50 -2.55
N PHE A 255 4.72 -7.32 -1.95
CA PHE A 255 3.59 -6.40 -1.93
C PHE A 255 3.06 -6.01 -3.31
N ILE A 256 1.75 -5.81 -3.38
CA ILE A 256 1.06 -5.08 -4.45
C ILE A 256 1.18 -3.60 -4.10
N GLN A 257 1.84 -2.81 -4.98
CA GLN A 257 1.89 -1.36 -4.87
C GLN A 257 0.71 -0.75 -5.60
N THR A 258 0.02 0.21 -4.99
CA THR A 258 -1.10 0.96 -5.58
C THR A 258 -1.01 2.45 -5.26
N ASP A 259 -1.80 3.26 -5.94
CA ASP A 259 -2.06 4.65 -5.61
C ASP A 259 -3.44 4.85 -4.93
N VAL A 260 -4.04 3.77 -4.47
CA VAL A 260 -5.26 3.81 -3.65
C VAL A 260 -4.96 4.50 -2.33
N ALA A 261 -5.74 5.52 -1.98
CA ALA A 261 -5.53 6.26 -0.75
C ALA A 261 -5.86 5.39 0.48
N ILE A 262 -4.83 5.04 1.23
CA ILE A 262 -4.94 4.30 2.50
C ILE A 262 -4.59 5.25 3.65
N ASN A 263 -5.43 5.24 4.67
CA ASN A 263 -5.26 5.97 5.92
C ASN A 263 -5.50 5.03 7.10
N ARG A 264 -5.18 5.47 8.32
CA ARG A 264 -5.46 4.72 9.55
C ARG A 264 -6.94 4.28 9.58
N GLY A 265 -7.19 3.02 9.84
CA GLY A 265 -8.50 2.38 9.84
C GLY A 265 -8.82 1.58 8.56
N ASN A 266 -8.15 1.83 7.42
CA ASN A 266 -8.29 0.99 6.23
C ASN A 266 -7.42 -0.28 6.27
N SER A 267 -6.40 -0.32 7.13
CA SER A 267 -5.53 -1.50 7.31
C SER A 267 -6.33 -2.73 7.70
N GLY A 268 -6.06 -3.85 7.07
CA GLY A 268 -6.80 -5.11 7.21
C GLY A 268 -8.02 -5.24 6.30
N GLY A 269 -8.50 -4.14 5.71
CA GLY A 269 -9.57 -4.16 4.72
C GLY A 269 -9.16 -4.75 3.38
N PRO A 270 -10.12 -5.20 2.55
CA PRO A 270 -9.85 -5.80 1.26
C PRO A 270 -9.38 -4.77 0.22
N LEU A 271 -8.45 -5.19 -0.64
CA LEU A 271 -8.19 -4.60 -1.94
C LEU A 271 -8.91 -5.44 -2.99
N LEU A 272 -9.85 -4.84 -3.71
CA LEU A 272 -10.73 -5.51 -4.67
C LEU A 272 -10.32 -5.18 -6.11
N ASN A 273 -10.50 -6.15 -7.02
CA ASN A 273 -10.50 -5.90 -8.46
C ASN A 273 -11.88 -5.36 -8.92
N THR A 274 -12.00 -5.03 -10.19
CA THR A 274 -13.25 -4.53 -10.79
C THR A 274 -14.38 -5.56 -10.88
N SER A 275 -14.10 -6.83 -10.57
CA SER A 275 -15.10 -7.89 -10.44
C SER A 275 -15.61 -8.07 -9.00
N GLY A 276 -15.14 -7.22 -8.05
CA GLY A 276 -15.50 -7.31 -6.63
C GLY A 276 -14.83 -8.47 -5.89
N GLU A 277 -13.71 -8.97 -6.42
CA GLU A 277 -12.97 -10.07 -5.81
C GLU A 277 -11.73 -9.55 -5.11
N VAL A 278 -11.42 -10.12 -3.95
CA VAL A 278 -10.25 -9.72 -3.15
C VAL A 278 -8.97 -10.16 -3.84
N VAL A 279 -8.11 -9.22 -4.17
CA VAL A 279 -6.76 -9.44 -4.72
C VAL A 279 -5.66 -9.21 -3.68
N GLY A 280 -5.97 -8.51 -2.59
CA GLY A 280 -5.02 -8.26 -1.52
C GLY A 280 -5.67 -7.73 -0.25
N ILE A 281 -4.85 -7.54 0.78
CA ILE A 281 -5.21 -6.94 2.07
C ILE A 281 -4.43 -5.65 2.22
N ASN A 282 -5.12 -4.52 2.42
CA ASN A 282 -4.46 -3.24 2.65
C ASN A 282 -3.65 -3.30 3.94
N SER A 283 -2.38 -2.93 3.92
CA SER A 283 -1.50 -3.07 5.08
C SER A 283 -0.80 -1.76 5.44
N GLN A 284 -0.01 -1.19 4.55
CA GLN A 284 0.86 -0.06 4.88
C GLN A 284 0.92 0.98 3.76
N ILE A 285 1.43 2.17 4.09
CA ILE A 285 1.72 3.25 3.15
C ILE A 285 3.21 3.60 3.19
N PHE A 286 3.74 4.12 2.10
CA PHE A 286 4.98 4.87 2.15
C PHE A 286 4.67 6.27 2.67
N SER A 287 5.27 6.67 3.81
CA SER A 287 4.98 7.96 4.42
C SER A 287 6.17 8.48 5.20
N ASN A 288 6.45 9.77 5.04
CA ASN A 288 7.41 10.50 5.87
C ASN A 288 6.72 11.32 6.98
N SER A 289 5.40 11.49 6.89
CA SER A 289 4.60 12.32 7.80
C SER A 289 3.48 11.54 8.50
N GLY A 290 3.40 10.22 8.29
CA GLY A 290 2.31 9.37 8.77
C GLY A 290 1.02 9.46 7.95
N GLY A 291 0.95 10.34 6.93
CA GLY A 291 -0.18 10.47 6.01
C GLY A 291 0.09 9.86 4.64
N TYR A 292 -0.95 9.57 3.88
CA TYR A 292 -0.87 9.06 2.52
C TYR A 292 -0.14 10.03 1.58
N MET A 293 0.86 9.54 0.85
CA MET A 293 1.70 10.30 -0.09
C MET A 293 1.71 9.72 -1.51
N GLY A 294 0.62 9.08 -1.95
CA GLY A 294 0.50 8.53 -3.31
C GLY A 294 1.02 7.10 -3.48
N VAL A 295 1.49 6.44 -2.42
CA VAL A 295 2.00 5.07 -2.47
C VAL A 295 1.44 4.26 -1.32
N SER A 296 0.74 3.17 -1.67
CA SER A 296 0.18 2.20 -0.72
C SER A 296 0.60 0.79 -1.10
N PHE A 297 0.57 -0.09 -0.10
CA PHE A 297 0.95 -1.48 -0.24
C PHE A 297 -0.13 -2.40 0.31
N ALA A 298 -0.44 -3.44 -0.47
CA ALA A 298 -1.35 -4.50 -0.06
C ALA A 298 -0.64 -5.87 -0.10
N ILE A 299 -0.97 -6.72 0.86
CA ILE A 299 -0.49 -8.10 0.94
C ILE A 299 -1.26 -8.91 -0.12
N PRO A 300 -0.60 -9.61 -1.04
CA PRO A 300 -1.27 -10.46 -2.02
C PRO A 300 -2.17 -11.50 -1.34
N ILE A 301 -3.34 -11.73 -1.91
CA ILE A 301 -4.33 -12.64 -1.29
C ILE A 301 -3.81 -14.09 -1.17
N GLU A 302 -2.94 -14.56 -2.05
CA GLU A 302 -2.33 -15.89 -1.98
C GLU A 302 -1.41 -16.03 -0.76
N VAL A 303 -0.67 -14.97 -0.44
CA VAL A 303 0.19 -14.93 0.76
C VAL A 303 -0.67 -15.02 2.00
N ALA A 304 -1.75 -14.22 2.05
CA ALA A 304 -2.70 -14.23 3.15
C ALA A 304 -3.36 -15.62 3.30
N MET A 305 -3.87 -16.21 2.22
CA MET A 305 -4.53 -17.51 2.27
C MET A 305 -3.57 -18.67 2.58
N ASN A 306 -2.29 -18.54 2.25
CA ASN A 306 -1.29 -19.49 2.73
C ASN A 306 -1.15 -19.43 4.26
N ALA A 307 -1.03 -18.22 4.82
CA ALA A 307 -0.99 -18.03 6.27
C ALA A 307 -2.27 -18.52 6.94
N VAL A 308 -3.46 -18.20 6.40
CA VAL A 308 -4.77 -18.65 6.90
C VAL A 308 -4.84 -20.17 7.03
N ARG A 309 -4.50 -20.91 5.96
CA ARG A 309 -4.52 -22.38 5.97
C ARG A 309 -3.61 -22.97 7.04
N GLN A 310 -2.44 -22.38 7.26
CA GLN A 310 -1.52 -22.86 8.28
C GLN A 310 -2.04 -22.51 9.68
N ILE A 311 -2.50 -21.27 9.90
CA ILE A 311 -3.06 -20.82 11.18
C ILE A 311 -4.27 -21.68 11.57
N GLN A 312 -5.18 -21.95 10.66
CA GLN A 312 -6.35 -22.81 10.92
C GLN A 312 -5.95 -24.25 11.30
N LYS A 313 -4.84 -24.76 10.71
CA LYS A 313 -4.38 -26.14 10.93
C LYS A 313 -3.52 -26.30 12.19
N THR A 314 -2.62 -25.35 12.45
CA THR A 314 -1.56 -25.47 13.46
C THR A 314 -1.49 -24.31 14.45
N GLY A 315 -2.27 -23.24 14.25
CA GLY A 315 -2.22 -22.02 15.06
C GLY A 315 -1.08 -21.06 14.71
N HIS A 316 -0.15 -21.44 13.84
CA HIS A 316 1.02 -20.61 13.48
C HIS A 316 1.43 -20.84 12.03
N VAL A 317 2.29 -19.94 11.52
CA VAL A 317 2.86 -20.02 10.17
C VAL A 317 4.31 -20.50 10.23
N SER A 318 4.61 -21.57 9.50
CA SER A 318 5.97 -22.08 9.30
C SER A 318 6.45 -21.75 7.89
N ARG A 319 7.73 -21.41 7.75
CA ARG A 319 8.35 -21.02 6.47
C ARG A 319 9.59 -21.81 6.18
N GLY A 320 9.81 -22.10 4.90
CA GLY A 320 11.09 -22.63 4.44
C GLY A 320 12.21 -21.60 4.64
N GLN A 321 13.39 -22.07 4.91
CA GLN A 321 14.59 -21.26 5.04
C GLN A 321 15.77 -21.95 4.35
N LEU A 322 16.55 -21.20 3.58
CA LEU A 322 17.80 -21.70 3.00
C LEU A 322 18.98 -21.57 3.97
N GLY A 323 18.98 -20.53 4.80
CA GLY A 323 20.10 -20.20 5.68
C GLY A 323 21.21 -19.46 4.94
N VAL A 324 20.85 -18.53 4.07
CA VAL A 324 21.77 -17.63 3.35
C VAL A 324 21.45 -16.18 3.68
N GLN A 325 22.48 -15.33 3.68
CA GLN A 325 22.31 -13.89 3.57
C GLN A 325 22.55 -13.49 2.12
N VAL A 326 21.59 -12.78 1.54
CA VAL A 326 21.66 -12.37 0.14
C VAL A 326 21.59 -10.85 0.00
N GLY A 327 22.19 -10.35 -1.07
CA GLY A 327 22.16 -8.97 -1.51
C GLY A 327 22.02 -8.89 -3.02
N ASP A 328 21.81 -7.66 -3.54
CA ASP A 328 21.76 -7.46 -4.97
C ASP A 328 23.14 -7.56 -5.60
N VAL A 329 23.20 -8.12 -6.81
CA VAL A 329 24.42 -8.15 -7.61
C VAL A 329 24.79 -6.73 -8.03
N GLN A 330 25.96 -6.27 -7.64
CA GLN A 330 26.48 -4.97 -8.05
C GLN A 330 26.96 -5.04 -9.50
N ARG A 331 26.80 -3.94 -10.25
CA ARG A 331 27.18 -3.88 -11.67
C ARG A 331 28.64 -4.23 -11.89
N GLU A 332 29.51 -3.81 -10.97
CA GLU A 332 30.96 -4.00 -10.99
C GLU A 332 31.34 -5.49 -10.84
N GLN A 333 30.52 -6.27 -10.16
CA GLN A 333 30.74 -7.71 -9.91
C GLN A 333 30.31 -8.59 -11.09
N MET A 334 29.50 -8.08 -12.03
CA MET A 334 28.92 -8.88 -13.12
C MET A 334 29.95 -9.64 -13.95
N ALA A 335 31.06 -8.96 -14.29
CA ALA A 335 32.10 -9.55 -15.13
C ALA A 335 32.81 -10.73 -14.43
N GLU A 336 33.10 -10.60 -13.14
CA GLU A 336 33.74 -11.64 -12.31
C GLU A 336 32.80 -12.84 -12.09
N LEU A 337 31.47 -12.55 -11.96
CA LEU A 337 30.45 -13.56 -11.77
C LEU A 337 29.95 -14.19 -13.08
N GLY A 338 30.48 -13.79 -14.23
CA GLY A 338 30.10 -14.30 -15.54
C GLY A 338 28.67 -13.95 -15.95
N LEU A 339 28.08 -12.89 -15.38
CA LEU A 339 26.71 -12.50 -15.63
C LEU A 339 26.62 -11.52 -16.80
N THR A 340 25.65 -11.72 -17.68
CA THR A 340 25.37 -10.82 -18.81
C THR A 340 24.51 -9.61 -18.43
N ARG A 341 23.81 -9.68 -17.26
CA ARG A 341 22.99 -8.62 -16.69
C ARG A 341 23.07 -8.63 -15.16
N ALA A 342 22.86 -7.49 -14.53
CA ALA A 342 22.71 -7.42 -13.09
C ALA A 342 21.35 -8.05 -12.73
N GLY A 343 21.38 -9.20 -12.06
CA GLY A 343 20.19 -9.94 -11.64
C GLY A 343 20.59 -11.13 -10.77
N GLY A 344 19.61 -11.65 -10.04
CA GLY A 344 19.83 -12.71 -9.07
C GLY A 344 20.06 -12.22 -7.65
N ALA A 345 20.23 -13.17 -6.74
CA ALA A 345 20.53 -12.93 -5.33
C ALA A 345 21.96 -13.36 -5.04
N PHE A 346 22.87 -12.41 -4.83
CA PHE A 346 24.24 -12.65 -4.45
C PHE A 346 24.32 -13.19 -3.02
N VAL A 347 24.95 -14.34 -2.81
CA VAL A 347 25.12 -15.00 -1.51
C VAL A 347 26.33 -14.38 -0.80
N GLY A 348 26.06 -13.52 0.18
CA GLY A 348 27.11 -12.90 0.99
C GLY A 348 27.67 -13.84 2.07
N SER A 349 26.79 -14.67 2.65
CA SER A 349 27.19 -15.68 3.65
C SER A 349 26.21 -16.86 3.69
N VAL A 350 26.68 -18.00 4.15
CA VAL A 350 25.91 -19.24 4.37
C VAL A 350 25.98 -19.61 5.84
N GLN A 351 24.83 -19.90 6.45
CA GLN A 351 24.74 -20.30 7.85
C GLN A 351 25.17 -21.77 8.01
N ASN A 352 26.02 -22.04 9.01
CA ASN A 352 26.45 -23.38 9.32
C ASN A 352 25.28 -24.30 9.69
N GLY A 353 25.28 -25.53 9.19
CA GLY A 353 24.23 -26.52 9.43
C GLY A 353 22.95 -26.28 8.63
N SER A 354 22.90 -25.21 7.81
CA SER A 354 21.73 -24.84 7.01
C SER A 354 21.46 -25.79 5.84
N ALA A 355 20.29 -25.63 5.22
CA ALA A 355 19.93 -26.33 3.99
C ALA A 355 20.84 -25.92 2.82
N ALA A 356 21.22 -24.64 2.74
CA ALA A 356 22.11 -24.12 1.72
C ALA A 356 23.53 -24.75 1.81
N GLU A 357 24.10 -24.80 3.02
CA GLU A 357 25.40 -25.43 3.22
C GLU A 357 25.38 -26.91 2.83
N LYS A 358 24.37 -27.69 3.27
CA LYS A 358 24.19 -29.10 2.91
C LYS A 358 24.00 -29.31 1.42
N ALA A 359 23.44 -28.35 0.70
CA ALA A 359 23.26 -28.36 -0.75
C ALA A 359 24.51 -27.89 -1.51
N GLY A 360 25.56 -27.43 -0.81
CA GLY A 360 26.82 -26.98 -1.42
C GLY A 360 26.81 -25.53 -1.91
N ILE A 361 25.81 -24.71 -1.51
CA ILE A 361 25.81 -23.27 -1.80
C ILE A 361 26.91 -22.61 -0.96
N GLN A 362 27.69 -21.72 -1.57
CA GLN A 362 28.81 -21.02 -0.97
C GLN A 362 28.65 -19.52 -1.03
N ALA A 363 29.37 -18.80 -0.15
CA ALA A 363 29.49 -17.35 -0.27
C ALA A 363 30.18 -17.01 -1.61
N GLY A 364 29.66 -16.02 -2.33
CA GLY A 364 30.09 -15.67 -3.68
C GLY A 364 29.22 -16.24 -4.79
N ASP A 365 28.35 -17.22 -4.51
CA ASP A 365 27.39 -17.73 -5.50
C ASP A 365 26.30 -16.67 -5.82
N VAL A 366 25.69 -16.82 -6.99
CA VAL A 366 24.49 -16.04 -7.36
C VAL A 366 23.33 -16.99 -7.64
N ILE A 367 22.23 -16.83 -6.88
CA ILE A 367 20.99 -17.55 -7.12
C ILE A 367 20.23 -16.82 -8.21
N VAL A 368 20.24 -17.35 -9.43
CA VAL A 368 19.63 -16.73 -10.61
C VAL A 368 18.21 -17.21 -10.90
N ALA A 369 17.81 -18.34 -10.30
CA ALA A 369 16.47 -18.89 -10.46
C ALA A 369 16.06 -19.71 -9.23
N PHE A 370 14.74 -19.74 -8.95
CA PHE A 370 14.13 -20.58 -7.92
C PHE A 370 12.91 -21.30 -8.51
N ASN A 371 12.92 -22.65 -8.45
CA ASN A 371 11.89 -23.49 -9.07
C ASN A 371 11.59 -23.12 -10.53
N GLY A 372 12.61 -22.81 -11.32
CA GLY A 372 12.50 -22.43 -12.73
C GLY A 372 12.03 -20.99 -12.98
N LYS A 373 11.67 -20.24 -11.93
CA LYS A 373 11.38 -18.81 -12.02
C LYS A 373 12.68 -18.04 -11.86
N GLU A 374 12.96 -17.14 -12.81
CA GLU A 374 14.11 -16.26 -12.78
C GLU A 374 13.99 -15.25 -11.61
N ILE A 375 15.13 -14.97 -10.94
CA ILE A 375 15.28 -14.01 -9.86
C ILE A 375 15.90 -12.74 -10.43
N ALA A 376 15.18 -11.64 -10.42
CA ALA A 376 15.67 -10.35 -10.91
C ALA A 376 16.44 -9.57 -9.84
N SER A 377 16.09 -9.72 -8.55
CA SER A 377 16.75 -9.07 -7.41
C SER A 377 16.78 -9.98 -6.20
N SER A 378 17.67 -9.69 -5.26
CA SER A 378 17.76 -10.44 -4.00
C SER A 378 16.46 -10.45 -3.18
N SER A 379 15.69 -9.39 -3.28
CA SER A 379 14.42 -9.23 -2.55
C SER A 379 13.30 -10.19 -3.01
N GLU A 380 13.43 -10.77 -4.20
CA GLU A 380 12.46 -11.77 -4.70
C GLU A 380 12.65 -13.16 -4.09
N LEU A 381 13.83 -13.47 -3.54
CA LEU A 381 14.13 -14.79 -3.02
C LEU A 381 13.40 -15.13 -1.71
N PRO A 382 13.37 -14.26 -0.68
CA PRO A 382 12.71 -14.56 0.59
C PRO A 382 11.22 -14.93 0.47
N PRO A 383 10.38 -14.22 -0.31
CA PRO A 383 8.98 -14.62 -0.51
C PRO A 383 8.82 -16.00 -1.14
N LEU A 384 9.66 -16.31 -2.13
CA LEU A 384 9.60 -17.60 -2.83
C LEU A 384 10.01 -18.76 -1.92
N VAL A 385 11.09 -18.60 -1.17
CA VAL A 385 11.56 -19.58 -0.20
C VAL A 385 10.59 -19.73 0.97
N GLY A 386 10.12 -18.63 1.51
CA GLY A 386 9.17 -18.60 2.63
C GLY A 386 7.81 -19.21 2.32
N ALA A 387 7.41 -19.29 1.04
CA ALA A 387 6.19 -19.94 0.60
C ALA A 387 6.29 -21.48 0.60
N MET A 388 7.52 -22.02 0.67
CA MET A 388 7.74 -23.48 0.73
C MET A 388 7.57 -24.00 2.15
N PRO A 389 7.08 -25.24 2.30
CA PRO A 389 7.08 -25.89 3.62
C PRO A 389 8.52 -26.12 4.10
N PRO A 390 8.75 -26.14 5.43
CA PRO A 390 10.02 -26.57 6.00
C PRO A 390 10.32 -28.05 5.68
N GLY A 391 11.57 -28.39 5.36
CA GLY A 391 12.04 -29.77 5.16
C GLY A 391 12.34 -30.15 3.73
#